data_8e32b05580330d83554e2bbbdf21b026
#
_entry.id   8e32b05580330d83554e2bbbdf21b026
#
_cell.length_a   1.000
_cell.length_b   1.000
_cell.length_c   1.000
_cell.angle_alpha   90.00
_cell.angle_beta   90.00
_cell.angle_gamma   90.00
#
_symmetry.space_group_name_H-M   'P 1'
#
loop_
_entity.id
_entity.type
_entity.pdbx_description
1 polymer ?
#
loop_
_entity_poly.entity_id
_entity_poly.type
_entity_poly.pdbx_seq_one_letter_code
_entity_poly.pdbx_strand_id
1 'polypeptide(L)'
;MMGIICNLLLGFLEAKSDKETVEKIKKKAGLAGVEFKTEQIYPEGIWQSLLNAACEVLGVDSDTAEQLFAEYSVGILADKFGSFFRSSDSALDLFRKVPKIHLDLPASMGVTTEEKLKLVVDEENKIIFHYKSPNQLCTFLKALAEQVFKHYSETGYSIVENQCVKNGAEYCKIVITTK
;
A
#
# COMPACT_ATOMS: atom_id res chain seq x y z
N MET A 1 -8.57 -2.74 -7.17
CA MET A 1 -8.18 -2.08 -5.87
C MET A 1 -9.31 -2.25 -4.86
N MET A 2 -9.02 -2.66 -3.63
CA MET A 2 -10.03 -2.75 -2.56
C MET A 2 -10.41 -1.35 -2.05
N GLY A 3 -11.70 -1.14 -1.77
CA GLY A 3 -12.22 0.14 -1.29
C GLY A 3 -11.64 0.63 0.04
N ILE A 4 -11.17 -0.30 0.89
CA ILE A 4 -10.46 0.06 2.13
C ILE A 4 -9.25 0.96 1.85
N ILE A 5 -8.49 0.71 0.79
CA ILE A 5 -7.30 1.51 0.46
C ILE A 5 -7.71 2.90 -0.03
N CYS A 6 -8.79 2.99 -0.81
CA CYS A 6 -9.35 4.28 -1.22
C CYS A 6 -9.85 5.08 -0.01
N ASN A 7 -10.55 4.43 0.92
CA ASN A 7 -11.03 5.09 2.15
C ASN A 7 -9.88 5.54 3.05
N LEU A 8 -8.80 4.75 3.16
CA LEU A 8 -7.61 5.16 3.89
C LEU A 8 -6.97 6.41 3.26
N LEU A 9 -6.87 6.46 1.92
CA LEU A 9 -6.35 7.63 1.23
C LEU A 9 -7.22 8.87 1.46
N LEU A 10 -8.54 8.73 1.35
CA LEU A 10 -9.46 9.86 1.61
C LEU A 10 -9.37 10.33 3.07
N GLY A 11 -9.29 9.40 4.03
CA GLY A 11 -9.08 9.74 5.45
C GLY A 11 -7.74 10.44 5.71
N PHE A 12 -6.67 10.00 5.04
CA PHE A 12 -5.37 10.68 5.08
C PHE A 12 -5.47 12.12 4.55
N LEU A 13 -6.09 12.28 3.38
CA LEU A 13 -6.27 13.60 2.77
C LEU A 13 -7.10 14.52 3.66
N GLU A 14 -8.18 14.03 4.29
CA GLU A 14 -9.00 14.81 5.23
C GLU A 14 -8.20 15.19 6.48
N ALA A 15 -7.35 14.29 6.99
CA ALA A 15 -6.49 14.57 8.14
C ALA A 15 -5.37 15.59 7.85
N LYS A 16 -4.95 15.72 6.58
CA LYS A 16 -3.88 16.65 6.15
C LYS A 16 -4.41 17.96 5.52
N SER A 17 -5.71 18.02 5.25
CA SER A 17 -6.37 19.21 4.67
C SER A 17 -7.74 19.41 5.32
N ASP A 18 -8.79 19.55 4.51
CA ASP A 18 -10.17 19.67 4.95
C ASP A 18 -11.12 18.96 3.98
N LYS A 19 -12.40 18.85 4.36
CA LYS A 19 -13.42 18.16 3.54
C LYS A 19 -13.64 18.82 2.17
N GLU A 20 -13.54 20.13 2.10
CA GLU A 20 -13.71 20.87 0.84
C GLU A 20 -12.58 20.50 -0.15
N THR A 21 -11.34 20.46 0.34
CA THR A 21 -10.17 20.03 -0.43
C THR A 21 -10.31 18.59 -0.89
N VAL A 22 -10.80 17.67 -0.04
CA VAL A 22 -11.05 16.26 -0.41
C VAL A 22 -12.10 16.17 -1.52
N GLU A 23 -13.20 16.91 -1.43
CA GLU A 23 -14.23 16.93 -2.49
C GLU A 23 -13.69 17.54 -3.81
N LYS A 24 -12.84 18.54 -3.73
CA LYS A 24 -12.13 19.10 -4.90
C LYS A 24 -11.23 18.07 -5.56
N ILE A 25 -10.49 17.29 -4.76
CA ILE A 25 -9.64 16.18 -5.25
C ILE A 25 -10.51 15.10 -5.91
N LYS A 26 -11.59 14.65 -5.25
CA LYS A 26 -12.53 13.67 -5.82
C LYS A 26 -13.11 14.13 -7.15
N LYS A 27 -13.56 15.39 -7.22
CA LYS A 27 -14.08 15.99 -8.46
C LYS A 27 -13.03 16.00 -9.57
N LYS A 28 -11.79 16.38 -9.25
CA LYS A 28 -10.67 16.39 -10.21
C LYS A 28 -10.31 14.98 -10.70
N ALA A 29 -10.39 13.99 -9.83
CA ALA A 29 -10.20 12.58 -10.14
C ALA A 29 -11.36 11.93 -10.94
N GLY A 30 -12.44 12.66 -11.21
CA GLY A 30 -13.65 12.11 -11.87
C GLY A 30 -14.51 11.24 -10.93
N LEU A 31 -14.38 11.41 -9.62
CA LEU A 31 -15.01 10.58 -8.58
C LEU A 31 -15.95 11.42 -7.67
N ALA A 32 -16.50 12.52 -8.18
CA ALA A 32 -17.45 13.34 -7.44
C ALA A 32 -18.67 12.50 -7.00
N GLY A 33 -19.01 12.58 -5.71
CA GLY A 33 -20.13 11.83 -5.12
C GLY A 33 -19.89 10.32 -4.95
N VAL A 34 -18.70 9.81 -5.30
CA VAL A 34 -18.37 8.40 -5.09
C VAL A 34 -18.06 8.15 -3.62
N GLU A 35 -18.75 7.15 -3.04
CA GLU A 35 -18.45 6.58 -1.73
C GLU A 35 -17.85 5.19 -1.91
N PHE A 36 -16.68 4.95 -1.30
CA PHE A 36 -16.04 3.65 -1.39
C PHE A 36 -16.52 2.72 -0.26
N LYS A 37 -17.09 1.57 -0.64
CA LYS A 37 -17.40 0.50 0.30
C LYS A 37 -16.11 -0.29 0.58
N THR A 38 -15.79 -0.45 1.86
CA THR A 38 -14.53 -1.06 2.33
C THR A 38 -14.25 -2.43 1.69
N GLU A 39 -15.28 -3.27 1.57
CA GLU A 39 -15.20 -4.66 1.09
C GLU A 39 -15.49 -4.79 -0.41
N GLN A 40 -15.59 -3.70 -1.14
CA GLN A 40 -15.84 -3.72 -2.59
C GLN A 40 -14.53 -3.56 -3.35
N ILE A 41 -14.43 -4.29 -4.47
CA ILE A 41 -13.33 -4.11 -5.43
C ILE A 41 -13.71 -3.05 -6.45
N TYR A 42 -12.80 -2.14 -6.70
CA TYR A 42 -12.93 -1.04 -7.66
C TYR A 42 -11.95 -1.22 -8.82
N PRO A 43 -12.27 -0.66 -10.01
CA PRO A 43 -11.38 -0.72 -11.17
C PRO A 43 -9.96 -0.26 -10.86
N GLU A 44 -9.00 -0.86 -11.55
CA GLU A 44 -7.62 -0.38 -11.54
C GLU A 44 -7.56 1.04 -12.13
N GLY A 45 -6.62 1.86 -11.66
CA GLY A 45 -6.48 3.26 -12.08
C GLY A 45 -7.19 4.27 -11.17
N ILE A 46 -8.21 3.88 -10.39
CA ILE A 46 -8.87 4.79 -9.42
C ILE A 46 -7.86 5.36 -8.43
N TRP A 47 -6.94 4.52 -7.94
CA TRP A 47 -5.86 4.96 -7.07
C TRP A 47 -5.01 6.05 -7.72
N GLN A 48 -4.54 5.81 -8.95
CA GLN A 48 -3.69 6.77 -9.67
C GLN A 48 -4.43 8.09 -9.93
N SER A 49 -5.72 8.01 -10.28
CA SER A 49 -6.54 9.20 -10.47
C SER A 49 -6.67 10.03 -9.19
N LEU A 50 -6.90 9.38 -8.04
CA LEU A 50 -6.97 10.05 -6.74
C LEU A 50 -5.61 10.63 -6.33
N LEU A 51 -4.53 9.85 -6.44
CA LEU A 51 -3.18 10.28 -6.07
C LEU A 51 -2.74 11.46 -6.92
N ASN A 52 -2.88 11.38 -8.24
CA ASN A 52 -2.51 12.47 -9.16
C ASN A 52 -3.30 13.74 -8.86
N ALA A 53 -4.61 13.62 -8.67
CA ALA A 53 -5.45 14.76 -8.31
C ALA A 53 -5.05 15.37 -6.96
N ALA A 54 -4.71 14.54 -5.97
CA ALA A 54 -4.24 15.00 -4.67
C ALA A 54 -2.89 15.73 -4.79
N CYS A 55 -1.93 15.17 -5.50
CA CYS A 55 -0.63 15.79 -5.75
C CYS A 55 -0.76 17.16 -6.42
N GLU A 56 -1.61 17.27 -7.45
CA GLU A 56 -1.85 18.55 -8.13
C GLU A 56 -2.56 19.60 -7.26
N VAL A 57 -3.54 19.17 -6.43
CA VAL A 57 -4.29 20.10 -5.56
C VAL A 57 -3.45 20.57 -4.38
N LEU A 58 -2.63 19.68 -3.82
CA LEU A 58 -1.82 19.96 -2.63
C LEU A 58 -0.41 20.46 -2.97
N GLY A 59 0.03 20.39 -4.23
CA GLY A 59 1.35 20.85 -4.65
C GLY A 59 2.49 19.96 -4.13
N VAL A 60 2.26 18.64 -3.99
CA VAL A 60 3.25 17.66 -3.55
C VAL A 60 3.53 16.64 -4.64
N ASP A 61 4.75 16.09 -4.66
CA ASP A 61 5.07 14.99 -5.57
C ASP A 61 4.50 13.65 -5.08
N SER A 62 4.36 12.69 -5.99
CA SER A 62 3.71 11.41 -5.68
C SER A 62 4.52 10.56 -4.69
N ASP A 63 5.85 10.60 -4.75
CA ASP A 63 6.68 9.80 -3.84
C ASP A 63 6.58 10.31 -2.41
N THR A 64 6.59 11.64 -2.21
CA THR A 64 6.32 12.26 -0.90
C THR A 64 4.91 11.92 -0.40
N ALA A 65 3.90 12.01 -1.27
CA ALA A 65 2.52 11.69 -0.91
C ALA A 65 2.37 10.22 -0.50
N GLU A 66 2.98 9.27 -1.23
CA GLU A 66 2.96 7.85 -0.91
C GLU A 66 3.68 7.53 0.42
N GLN A 67 4.79 8.22 0.73
CA GLN A 67 5.51 8.08 2.01
C GLN A 67 4.66 8.56 3.20
N LEU A 68 4.11 9.76 3.12
CA LEU A 68 3.24 10.32 4.17
C LEU A 68 1.96 9.47 4.36
N PHE A 69 1.42 8.94 3.27
CA PHE A 69 0.28 8.03 3.34
C PHE A 69 0.64 6.71 4.03
N ALA A 70 1.83 6.18 3.84
CA ALA A 70 2.29 4.97 4.53
C ALA A 70 2.40 5.18 6.05
N GLU A 71 2.93 6.33 6.48
CA GLU A 71 3.00 6.70 7.91
C GLU A 71 1.61 6.78 8.54
N TYR A 72 0.65 7.39 7.84
CA TYR A 72 -0.74 7.48 8.30
C TYR A 72 -1.42 6.11 8.37
N SER A 73 -1.12 5.23 7.41
CA SER A 73 -1.86 3.99 7.19
C SER A 73 -1.49 2.88 8.16
N VAL A 74 -0.23 2.78 8.61
CA VAL A 74 0.29 1.62 9.34
C VAL A 74 -0.51 1.32 10.62
N GLY A 75 -0.80 2.33 11.43
CA GLY A 75 -1.58 2.16 12.66
C GLY A 75 -3.00 1.66 12.38
N ILE A 76 -3.66 2.27 11.39
CA ILE A 76 -5.03 1.88 11.00
C ILE A 76 -5.07 0.45 10.44
N LEU A 77 -4.05 0.07 9.66
CA LEU A 77 -3.92 -1.28 9.13
C LEU A 77 -3.65 -2.29 10.26
N ALA A 78 -2.79 -1.94 11.24
CA ALA A 78 -2.51 -2.78 12.39
C ALA A 78 -3.76 -3.00 13.25
N ASP A 79 -4.61 -1.99 13.41
CA ASP A 79 -5.89 -2.13 14.13
C ASP A 79 -6.88 -2.99 13.34
N LYS A 80 -7.10 -2.69 12.07
CA LYS A 80 -8.07 -3.40 11.22
C LYS A 80 -7.69 -4.86 10.94
N PHE A 81 -6.42 -5.12 10.76
CA PHE A 81 -5.85 -6.44 10.46
C PHE A 81 -5.04 -7.00 11.63
N GLY A 82 -5.40 -6.62 12.85
CA GLY A 82 -4.66 -6.93 14.07
C GLY A 82 -4.40 -8.41 14.32
N SER A 83 -5.23 -9.32 13.77
CA SER A 83 -4.97 -10.76 13.85
C SER A 83 -3.68 -11.14 13.12
N PHE A 84 -3.41 -10.59 11.94
CA PHE A 84 -2.18 -10.85 11.20
C PHE A 84 -0.94 -10.25 11.88
N PHE A 85 -1.07 -9.00 12.37
CA PHE A 85 0.01 -8.36 13.12
C PHE A 85 0.36 -9.13 14.40
N ARG A 86 -0.65 -9.51 15.21
CA ARG A 86 -0.41 -10.25 16.48
C ARG A 86 0.03 -11.69 16.28
N SER A 87 -0.27 -12.31 15.15
CA SER A 87 0.18 -13.68 14.83
C SER A 87 1.54 -13.73 14.15
N SER A 88 2.19 -12.60 13.99
CA SER A 88 3.53 -12.48 13.39
C SER A 88 4.52 -12.07 14.46
N ASP A 89 5.61 -12.83 14.57
CA ASP A 89 6.64 -12.61 15.60
C ASP A 89 7.56 -11.43 15.25
N SER A 90 7.57 -11.02 13.98
CA SER A 90 8.42 -9.95 13.47
C SER A 90 7.79 -9.27 12.23
N ALA A 91 8.32 -8.12 11.85
CA ALA A 91 7.96 -7.46 10.59
C ALA A 91 8.23 -8.37 9.39
N LEU A 92 9.38 -9.07 9.39
CA LEU A 92 9.74 -9.99 8.31
C LEU A 92 8.76 -11.17 8.23
N ASP A 93 8.32 -11.72 9.38
CA ASP A 93 7.32 -12.78 9.44
C ASP A 93 5.95 -12.30 8.92
N LEU A 94 5.54 -11.10 9.26
CA LEU A 94 4.32 -10.50 8.67
C LEU A 94 4.45 -10.39 7.15
N PHE A 95 5.59 -9.91 6.64
CA PHE A 95 5.79 -9.77 5.19
C PHE A 95 5.75 -11.11 4.45
N ARG A 96 6.20 -12.21 5.04
CA ARG A 96 6.05 -13.56 4.46
C ARG A 96 4.58 -13.94 4.21
N LYS A 97 3.67 -13.43 5.04
CA LYS A 97 2.22 -13.70 4.97
C LYS A 97 1.48 -12.77 4.00
N VAL A 98 2.02 -11.57 3.73
CA VAL A 98 1.35 -10.51 2.95
C VAL A 98 0.90 -10.99 1.55
N PRO A 99 1.70 -11.72 0.74
CA PRO A 99 1.25 -12.19 -0.57
C PRO A 99 -0.03 -13.03 -0.47
N LYS A 100 -0.06 -13.96 0.49
CA LYS A 100 -1.24 -14.81 0.71
C LYS A 100 -2.44 -14.00 1.22
N ILE A 101 -2.24 -13.03 2.13
CA ILE A 101 -3.30 -12.13 2.60
C ILE A 101 -3.93 -11.38 1.41
N HIS A 102 -3.14 -10.91 0.47
CA HIS A 102 -3.61 -10.19 -0.72
C HIS A 102 -4.41 -11.06 -1.70
N LEU A 103 -4.25 -12.38 -1.65
CA LEU A 103 -5.05 -13.33 -2.43
C LEU A 103 -6.30 -13.77 -1.67
N ASP A 104 -6.14 -14.14 -0.39
CA ASP A 104 -7.20 -14.70 0.43
C ASP A 104 -8.30 -13.68 0.75
N LEU A 105 -7.92 -12.43 1.01
CA LEU A 105 -8.89 -11.41 1.42
C LEU A 105 -9.91 -11.09 0.31
N PRO A 106 -9.54 -10.83 -0.95
CA PRO A 106 -10.50 -10.73 -2.05
C PRO A 106 -11.27 -12.03 -2.30
N ALA A 107 -10.60 -13.20 -2.20
CA ALA A 107 -11.22 -14.50 -2.41
C ALA A 107 -12.34 -14.77 -1.39
N SER A 108 -12.18 -14.37 -0.14
CA SER A 108 -13.22 -14.48 0.89
C SER A 108 -14.48 -13.65 0.57
N MET A 109 -14.36 -12.67 -0.33
CA MET A 109 -15.46 -11.85 -0.84
C MET A 109 -15.97 -12.32 -2.22
N GLY A 110 -15.54 -13.53 -2.66
CA GLY A 110 -15.93 -14.09 -3.97
C GLY A 110 -15.24 -13.45 -5.17
N VAL A 111 -14.11 -12.74 -4.95
CA VAL A 111 -13.37 -12.06 -6.02
C VAL A 111 -12.02 -12.72 -6.24
N THR A 112 -11.78 -13.20 -7.46
CA THR A 112 -10.46 -13.68 -7.87
C THR A 112 -9.60 -12.50 -8.34
N THR A 113 -8.39 -12.38 -7.81
CA THR A 113 -7.42 -11.37 -8.21
C THR A 113 -6.11 -12.01 -8.67
N GLU A 114 -5.41 -11.34 -9.57
CA GLU A 114 -4.05 -11.73 -9.93
C GLU A 114 -3.08 -11.51 -8.75
N GLU A 115 -2.06 -12.36 -8.67
CA GLU A 115 -0.98 -12.22 -7.69
C GLU A 115 -0.10 -11.01 -8.06
N LYS A 116 -0.32 -9.89 -7.38
CA LYS A 116 0.44 -8.63 -7.60
C LYS A 116 1.74 -8.56 -6.82
N LEU A 117 1.87 -9.36 -5.77
CA LEU A 117 3.03 -9.43 -4.90
C LEU A 117 3.41 -10.91 -4.70
N LYS A 118 4.56 -11.29 -5.22
CA LYS A 118 5.04 -12.67 -5.16
C LYS A 118 6.31 -12.75 -4.32
N LEU A 119 6.30 -13.60 -3.31
CA LEU A 119 7.51 -13.96 -2.55
C LEU A 119 8.34 -14.95 -3.37
N VAL A 120 9.54 -14.55 -3.80
CA VAL A 120 10.41 -15.37 -4.68
C VAL A 120 11.66 -15.88 -3.98
N VAL A 121 12.07 -15.25 -2.89
CA VAL A 121 13.12 -15.73 -1.98
C VAL A 121 12.60 -15.60 -0.56
N ASP A 122 12.74 -16.66 0.22
CA ASP A 122 12.37 -16.73 1.63
C ASP A 122 13.50 -17.42 2.40
N GLU A 123 14.39 -16.62 2.95
CA GLU A 123 15.51 -17.04 3.78
C GLU A 123 15.29 -16.47 5.20
N GLU A 124 16.01 -16.97 6.21
CA GLU A 124 15.83 -16.59 7.60
C GLU A 124 15.82 -15.07 7.79
N ASN A 125 16.82 -14.37 7.26
CA ASN A 125 17.02 -12.93 7.42
C ASN A 125 16.83 -12.13 6.13
N LYS A 126 16.20 -12.73 5.11
CA LYS A 126 16.04 -12.08 3.80
C LYS A 126 14.84 -12.61 3.06
N ILE A 127 14.05 -11.69 2.55
CA ILE A 127 12.98 -12.00 1.60
C ILE A 127 13.13 -11.13 0.35
N ILE A 128 12.67 -11.67 -0.78
CA ILE A 128 12.61 -10.91 -2.04
C ILE A 128 11.20 -11.01 -2.60
N PHE A 129 10.63 -9.86 -2.90
CA PHE A 129 9.36 -9.75 -3.61
C PHE A 129 9.56 -9.35 -5.06
N HIS A 130 8.76 -9.96 -5.93
CA HIS A 130 8.41 -9.40 -7.21
C HIS A 130 7.03 -8.75 -7.09
N TYR A 131 6.96 -7.44 -7.32
CA TYR A 131 5.73 -6.67 -7.29
C TYR A 131 5.39 -6.16 -8.68
N LYS A 132 4.17 -6.47 -9.15
CA LYS A 132 3.65 -6.00 -10.44
C LYS A 132 2.18 -5.63 -10.27
N SER A 133 1.86 -4.36 -10.44
CA SER A 133 0.50 -3.86 -10.34
C SER A 133 0.28 -2.66 -11.26
N PRO A 134 -0.88 -2.56 -11.94
CA PRO A 134 -1.25 -1.36 -12.69
C PRO A 134 -1.27 -0.09 -11.83
N ASN A 135 -1.45 -0.22 -10.52
CA ASN A 135 -1.45 0.92 -9.59
C ASN A 135 -0.05 1.42 -9.21
N GLN A 136 1.02 0.70 -9.58
CA GLN A 136 2.43 1.10 -9.38
C GLN A 136 2.77 1.59 -7.96
N LEU A 137 2.22 0.95 -6.93
CA LEU A 137 2.37 1.30 -5.51
C LEU A 137 3.71 0.87 -4.89
N CYS A 138 4.79 0.83 -5.67
CA CYS A 138 6.09 0.36 -5.19
C CYS A 138 6.70 1.30 -4.15
N THR A 139 6.58 2.62 -4.30
CA THR A 139 7.03 3.59 -3.30
C THR A 139 6.24 3.45 -2.01
N PHE A 140 4.90 3.36 -2.10
CA PHE A 140 4.05 3.10 -0.94
C PHE A 140 4.40 1.78 -0.24
N LEU A 141 4.60 0.69 -1.00
CA LEU A 141 4.94 -0.62 -0.43
C LEU A 141 6.25 -0.58 0.37
N LYS A 142 7.29 0.09 -0.15
CA LYS A 142 8.57 0.27 0.58
C LYS A 142 8.38 1.12 1.83
N ALA A 143 7.72 2.25 1.70
CA ALA A 143 7.45 3.15 2.82
C ALA A 143 6.59 2.47 3.90
N LEU A 144 5.55 1.71 3.50
CA LEU A 144 4.75 0.93 4.44
C LEU A 144 5.59 -0.15 5.13
N ALA A 145 6.52 -0.80 4.40
CA ALA A 145 7.41 -1.77 5.01
C ALA A 145 8.28 -1.14 6.11
N GLU A 146 8.84 0.05 5.88
CA GLU A 146 9.58 0.79 6.92
C GLU A 146 8.70 1.09 8.15
N GLN A 147 7.44 1.50 7.93
CA GLN A 147 6.52 1.77 9.05
C GLN A 147 6.13 0.50 9.80
N VAL A 148 6.03 -0.65 9.12
CA VAL A 148 5.80 -1.95 9.78
C VAL A 148 6.98 -2.33 10.65
N PHE A 149 8.23 -2.19 10.19
CA PHE A 149 9.41 -2.41 11.03
C PHE A 149 9.42 -1.50 12.28
N LYS A 150 9.08 -0.22 12.12
CA LYS A 150 8.93 0.70 13.25
C LYS A 150 7.81 0.27 14.21
N HIS A 151 6.68 -0.23 13.69
CA HIS A 151 5.56 -0.74 14.49
C HIS A 151 5.99 -1.91 15.39
N TYR A 152 6.84 -2.81 14.89
CA TYR A 152 7.44 -3.89 15.69
C TYR A 152 8.63 -3.43 16.54
N SER A 153 8.99 -2.14 16.52
CA SER A 153 10.20 -1.59 17.19
C SER A 153 11.49 -2.25 16.74
N GLU A 154 11.54 -2.75 15.53
CA GLU A 154 12.72 -3.42 14.95
C GLU A 154 13.65 -2.42 14.27
N THR A 155 14.95 -2.67 14.42
CA THR A 155 16.05 -1.90 13.83
C THR A 155 17.02 -2.82 13.10
N GLY A 156 17.93 -2.27 12.30
CA GLY A 156 18.95 -3.08 11.62
C GLY A 156 18.41 -3.82 10.39
N TYR A 157 17.34 -3.32 9.80
CA TYR A 157 16.79 -3.80 8.52
C TYR A 157 17.27 -2.94 7.35
N SER A 158 17.13 -3.48 6.15
CA SER A 158 17.33 -2.76 4.89
C SER A 158 16.23 -3.13 3.91
N ILE A 159 15.68 -2.13 3.22
CA ILE A 159 14.66 -2.29 2.17
C ILE A 159 15.21 -1.62 0.91
N VAL A 160 15.49 -2.44 -0.12
CA VAL A 160 16.11 -1.97 -1.37
C VAL A 160 15.26 -2.40 -2.56
N GLU A 161 14.97 -1.47 -3.44
CA GLU A 161 14.35 -1.75 -4.74
C GLU A 161 15.44 -1.78 -5.83
N ASN A 162 15.74 -2.96 -6.36
CA ASN A 162 16.81 -3.16 -7.33
C ASN A 162 16.36 -2.88 -8.78
N GLN A 163 15.06 -2.96 -9.04
CA GLN A 163 14.43 -2.57 -10.31
C GLN A 163 12.97 -2.17 -10.06
N CYS A 164 12.40 -1.33 -10.91
CA CYS A 164 11.07 -0.75 -10.73
C CYS A 164 10.31 -0.63 -12.05
N VAL A 165 9.01 -0.96 -12.01
CA VAL A 165 8.09 -0.80 -13.17
C VAL A 165 7.96 0.65 -13.60
N LYS A 166 8.09 1.62 -12.69
CA LYS A 166 8.10 3.05 -12.99
C LYS A 166 9.30 3.43 -13.91
N ASN A 167 10.37 2.62 -13.91
CA ASN A 167 11.58 2.78 -14.71
C ASN A 167 11.64 1.82 -15.91
N GLY A 168 10.50 1.23 -16.31
CA GLY A 168 10.41 0.36 -17.48
C GLY A 168 10.73 -1.12 -17.25
N ALA A 169 10.98 -1.55 -16.00
CA ALA A 169 11.14 -2.98 -15.69
C ALA A 169 9.81 -3.73 -15.76
N GLU A 170 9.86 -5.04 -15.96
CA GLU A 170 8.67 -5.88 -16.01
C GLU A 170 7.96 -5.96 -14.64
N TYR A 171 8.70 -5.93 -13.54
CA TYR A 171 8.23 -5.92 -12.14
C TYR A 171 9.20 -5.12 -11.27
N CYS A 172 8.73 -4.73 -10.08
CA CYS A 172 9.62 -4.19 -9.06
C CYS A 172 10.22 -5.34 -8.26
N LYS A 173 11.56 -5.34 -8.09
CA LYS A 173 12.25 -6.30 -7.23
C LYS A 173 12.62 -5.62 -5.92
N ILE A 174 11.89 -5.97 -4.86
CA ILE A 174 12.08 -5.41 -3.52
C ILE A 174 12.75 -6.46 -2.64
N VAL A 175 13.90 -6.10 -2.09
CA VAL A 175 14.71 -6.94 -1.20
C VAL A 175 14.59 -6.37 0.21
N ILE A 176 14.17 -7.18 1.16
CA ILE A 176 14.13 -6.85 2.58
C ILE A 176 15.10 -7.78 3.31
N THR A 177 16.01 -7.21 4.09
CA THR A 177 16.96 -7.95 4.91
C THR A 177 16.94 -7.45 6.35
N THR A 178 17.16 -8.37 7.29
CA THR A 178 17.36 -8.09 8.71
C THR A 178 18.74 -8.58 9.15
N LYS A 179 19.21 -8.14 10.32
CA LYS A 179 20.47 -8.63 10.92
C LYS A 179 20.24 -9.91 11.69
#